data_a94943d5dcf485044f214c0b8252b1c5
#
_entry.id   a94943d5dcf485044f214c0b8252b1c5
#
_cell.length_a   1.000
_cell.length_b   1.000
_cell.length_c   1.000
_cell.angle_alpha   90.00
_cell.angle_beta   90.00
_cell.angle_gamma   90.00
#
_symmetry.space_group_name_H-M   'P 1'
#
loop_
_entity.id
_entity.type
_entity.pdbx_description
1 polymer ?
#
loop_
_entity_poly.entity_id
_entity_poly.type
_entity_poly.pdbx_seq_one_letter_code
_entity_poly.pdbx_strand_id
1 'polypeptide(L)'
;MGTPAARVTMFDAGVFYQDDWRLRPDFTLSYGIRYEGQNWINDHADFGPRFAFAWAVNGKSKPAKTVIRGGYGWFFDRFQYTNVLQAIRQNGINQQQYVVKNPSPDITAATAAQAVSEAAPTTYSIAPNLRAPVNMQAAIGIEHKFGQKITIASTYINSRGQHQLYTDNINAFLPGTYDQTTGTGIRPNGINENTYQYQSGGIYNQNQLITNFSIRARKITLFGFYMLNFAKADTSGVTYFPSNQFDPRADYGRSTFDVHNRFLLGGNYLAPFGVSISPFLVTNSATPFNITVGQDLNGDNQFNDRPAFATATSTDVMNTKYGSFDLNPSADAARIPYNYVNGPGQFSLNLRVSKSIGIGPRSEGGSSGGFNGPPPGGGGGRGGPGGGGPPGGGLGPGGLSSSGGRPPMLDQQAARRYSLNFTAMGRNVFNNVNLAPPVGVLQSPLFGMSNALAGGFFSSPSSNRSIDLQVSFNF
;
A
#
# COMPACT_ATOMS: atom_id res chain seq x y z
N MET A 1 19.03 22.98 -22.44
CA MET A 1 18.26 22.56 -23.62
C MET A 1 18.62 21.13 -23.90
N GLY A 2 17.66 20.23 -24.10
CA GLY A 2 17.90 18.82 -24.35
C GLY A 2 16.97 18.28 -25.40
N THR A 3 17.18 17.04 -25.84
CA THR A 3 16.28 16.35 -26.78
C THR A 3 15.00 15.96 -26.04
N PRO A 4 13.83 16.53 -26.38
CA PRO A 4 12.61 16.33 -25.60
C PRO A 4 12.03 14.91 -25.75
N ALA A 5 12.38 14.18 -26.82
CA ALA A 5 11.90 12.84 -27.12
C ALA A 5 12.95 11.80 -26.74
N ALA A 6 12.58 10.87 -25.88
CA ALA A 6 13.36 9.67 -25.59
C ALA A 6 12.51 8.44 -25.83
N ARG A 7 13.10 7.39 -26.42
CA ARG A 7 12.42 6.11 -26.69
C ARG A 7 12.98 5.03 -25.77
N VAL A 8 12.09 4.29 -25.15
CA VAL A 8 12.42 3.11 -24.35
C VAL A 8 11.77 1.89 -24.98
N THR A 9 12.56 0.85 -25.16
CA THR A 9 12.05 -0.45 -25.56
C THR A 9 12.22 -1.42 -24.39
N MET A 10 11.11 -1.99 -23.92
CA MET A 10 11.11 -3.02 -22.91
C MET A 10 10.70 -4.35 -23.49
N PHE A 11 11.40 -5.38 -23.07
CA PHE A 11 11.08 -6.77 -23.40
C PHE A 11 10.96 -7.55 -22.09
N ASP A 12 9.81 -8.17 -21.88
CA ASP A 12 9.51 -9.06 -20.77
C ASP A 12 9.18 -10.44 -21.30
N ALA A 13 9.81 -11.47 -20.74
CA ALA A 13 9.50 -12.84 -21.04
C ALA A 13 9.22 -13.62 -19.77
N GLY A 14 8.25 -14.52 -19.83
CA GLY A 14 7.94 -15.43 -18.72
C GLY A 14 7.53 -16.80 -19.24
N VAL A 15 8.18 -17.84 -18.76
CA VAL A 15 7.84 -19.23 -19.02
C VAL A 15 7.50 -19.90 -17.70
N PHE A 16 6.46 -20.72 -17.69
CA PHE A 16 6.07 -21.40 -16.45
C PHE A 16 5.60 -22.83 -16.73
N TYR A 17 5.79 -23.66 -15.72
CA TYR A 17 5.18 -24.98 -15.61
C TYR A 17 4.46 -25.07 -14.26
N GLN A 18 3.24 -25.55 -14.27
CA GLN A 18 2.43 -25.74 -13.05
C GLN A 18 1.56 -26.98 -13.24
N ASP A 19 1.41 -27.73 -12.16
CA ASP A 19 0.53 -28.89 -12.10
C ASP A 19 -0.21 -28.98 -10.76
N ASP A 20 -1.43 -29.47 -10.80
CA ASP A 20 -2.30 -29.71 -9.64
C ASP A 20 -2.56 -31.22 -9.49
N TRP A 21 -1.84 -31.83 -8.59
CA TRP A 21 -1.92 -33.25 -8.36
C TRP A 21 -2.89 -33.61 -7.25
N ARG A 22 -4.00 -34.23 -7.63
CA ARG A 22 -4.98 -34.73 -6.67
C ARG A 22 -4.57 -36.11 -6.16
N LEU A 23 -3.74 -36.13 -5.11
CA LEU A 23 -3.22 -37.35 -4.48
C LEU A 23 -4.32 -38.22 -3.85
N ARG A 24 -5.36 -37.58 -3.32
CA ARG A 24 -6.55 -38.21 -2.73
C ARG A 24 -7.77 -37.32 -2.96
N PRO A 25 -9.00 -37.85 -2.84
CA PRO A 25 -10.22 -37.05 -2.97
C PRO A 25 -10.28 -35.85 -2.03
N ASP A 26 -9.59 -35.92 -0.89
CA ASP A 26 -9.54 -34.92 0.17
C ASP A 26 -8.23 -34.12 0.21
N PHE A 27 -7.24 -34.44 -0.66
CA PHE A 27 -5.94 -33.79 -0.62
C PHE A 27 -5.42 -33.50 -2.04
N THR A 28 -5.15 -32.22 -2.30
CA THR A 28 -4.56 -31.71 -3.53
C THR A 28 -3.22 -31.04 -3.22
N LEU A 29 -2.22 -31.32 -4.06
CA LEU A 29 -0.91 -30.73 -4.07
C LEU A 29 -0.75 -29.93 -5.37
N SER A 30 -0.34 -28.66 -5.26
CA SER A 30 -0.02 -27.82 -6.42
C SER A 30 1.46 -27.49 -6.37
N TYR A 31 2.15 -27.60 -7.48
CA TYR A 31 3.55 -27.23 -7.60
C TYR A 31 3.83 -26.63 -8.96
N GLY A 32 4.83 -25.79 -9.02
CA GLY A 32 5.23 -25.17 -10.27
C GLY A 32 6.50 -24.35 -10.13
N ILE A 33 7.01 -23.97 -11.26
CA ILE A 33 8.15 -23.07 -11.40
C ILE A 33 7.85 -22.07 -12.50
N ARG A 34 8.24 -20.83 -12.30
CA ARG A 34 8.14 -19.78 -13.28
C ARG A 34 9.50 -19.11 -13.46
N TYR A 35 9.97 -19.03 -14.68
CA TYR A 35 11.12 -18.22 -15.06
C TYR A 35 10.63 -16.89 -15.59
N GLU A 36 11.25 -15.80 -15.18
CA GLU A 36 10.96 -14.46 -15.65
C GLU A 36 12.25 -13.76 -16.04
N GLY A 37 12.19 -12.96 -17.10
CA GLY A 37 13.34 -12.18 -17.56
C GLY A 37 12.89 -10.86 -18.16
N GLN A 38 13.67 -9.81 -17.92
CA GLN A 38 13.42 -8.47 -18.42
C GLN A 38 14.74 -7.87 -18.91
N ASN A 39 14.72 -7.16 -20.03
CA ASN A 39 15.86 -6.30 -20.37
C ASN A 39 15.94 -5.13 -19.38
N TRP A 40 17.03 -4.54 -19.08
CA TRP A 40 17.28 -3.52 -18.04
C TRP A 40 17.52 -4.08 -16.64
N ILE A 41 17.35 -5.38 -16.44
CA ILE A 41 17.77 -6.09 -15.23
C ILE A 41 18.84 -7.09 -15.66
N ASN A 42 19.99 -7.06 -15.02
CA ASN A 42 21.13 -7.95 -15.35
C ASN A 42 21.07 -9.29 -14.59
N ASP A 43 20.05 -9.50 -13.78
CA ASP A 43 19.78 -10.78 -13.15
C ASP A 43 18.94 -11.66 -14.10
N HIS A 44 19.48 -12.81 -14.45
CA HIS A 44 18.83 -13.78 -15.34
C HIS A 44 18.47 -15.09 -14.62
N ALA A 45 18.54 -15.08 -13.29
CA ALA A 45 18.25 -16.26 -12.46
C ALA A 45 16.89 -16.18 -11.74
N ASP A 46 15.93 -15.46 -12.32
CA ASP A 46 14.64 -15.20 -11.72
C ASP A 46 13.68 -16.40 -11.82
N PHE A 47 14.04 -17.48 -11.12
CA PHE A 47 13.23 -18.68 -11.00
C PHE A 47 12.33 -18.60 -9.77
N GLY A 48 11.01 -18.55 -9.99
CA GLY A 48 9.98 -18.49 -8.97
C GLY A 48 9.34 -19.84 -8.67
N PRO A 49 9.90 -20.66 -7.76
CA PRO A 49 9.27 -21.90 -7.34
C PRO A 49 7.97 -21.60 -6.57
N ARG A 50 6.97 -22.45 -6.76
CA ARG A 50 5.67 -22.36 -6.10
C ARG A 50 5.21 -23.71 -5.64
N PHE A 51 4.72 -23.77 -4.43
CA PHE A 51 4.20 -24.97 -3.83
C PHE A 51 2.96 -24.62 -2.99
N ALA A 52 1.90 -25.42 -3.12
CA ALA A 52 0.71 -25.24 -2.29
C ALA A 52 0.02 -26.59 -2.06
N PHE A 53 -0.77 -26.67 -0.98
CA PHE A 53 -1.61 -27.81 -0.71
C PHE A 53 -2.99 -27.36 -0.21
N ALA A 54 -3.98 -28.22 -0.43
CA ALA A 54 -5.30 -28.11 0.16
C ALA A 54 -5.74 -29.47 0.69
N TRP A 55 -6.10 -29.49 1.98
CA TRP A 55 -6.54 -30.68 2.67
C TRP A 55 -7.91 -30.48 3.29
N ALA A 56 -8.90 -31.23 2.78
CA ALA A 56 -10.24 -31.28 3.30
C ALA A 56 -10.31 -32.31 4.45
N VAL A 57 -10.13 -31.88 5.68
CA VAL A 57 -10.12 -32.74 6.87
C VAL A 57 -11.47 -33.46 7.01
N ASN A 58 -11.43 -34.82 7.12
CA ASN A 58 -12.62 -35.68 7.14
C ASN A 58 -13.48 -35.60 5.87
N GLY A 59 -12.88 -35.24 4.74
CA GLY A 59 -13.55 -34.99 3.44
C GLY A 59 -14.09 -36.27 2.75
N LYS A 60 -14.06 -37.42 3.39
CA LYS A 60 -14.74 -38.61 2.89
C LYS A 60 -16.26 -38.47 2.89
N SER A 61 -16.81 -37.61 3.75
CA SER A 61 -18.21 -37.21 3.79
C SER A 61 -18.40 -35.82 3.18
N LYS A 62 -19.18 -35.73 2.13
CA LYS A 62 -19.51 -34.50 1.41
C LYS A 62 -20.48 -33.61 2.21
N PRO A 63 -20.26 -32.27 2.29
CA PRO A 63 -19.05 -31.49 1.98
C PRO A 63 -18.14 -31.39 3.20
N ALA A 64 -16.83 -31.29 2.99
CA ALA A 64 -15.86 -31.10 4.06
C ALA A 64 -16.19 -29.85 4.90
N LYS A 65 -16.21 -29.98 6.21
CA LYS A 65 -16.46 -28.88 7.14
C LYS A 65 -15.20 -28.06 7.40
N THR A 66 -14.05 -28.71 7.38
CA THR A 66 -12.74 -28.09 7.66
C THR A 66 -11.83 -28.29 6.48
N VAL A 67 -11.18 -27.22 6.04
CA VAL A 67 -10.17 -27.23 5.01
C VAL A 67 -8.94 -26.50 5.52
N ILE A 68 -7.77 -27.16 5.44
CA ILE A 68 -6.47 -26.57 5.71
C ILE A 68 -5.80 -26.33 4.37
N ARG A 69 -5.25 -25.13 4.18
CA ARG A 69 -4.50 -24.75 3.00
C ARG A 69 -3.17 -24.17 3.41
N GLY A 70 -2.14 -24.44 2.63
CA GLY A 70 -0.85 -23.82 2.82
C GLY A 70 -0.12 -23.68 1.50
N GLY A 71 0.86 -22.80 1.47
CA GLY A 71 1.67 -22.61 0.28
C GLY A 71 2.89 -21.76 0.56
N TYR A 72 3.84 -21.87 -0.34
CA TYR A 72 5.06 -21.08 -0.40
C TYR A 72 5.38 -20.76 -1.85
N GLY A 73 5.88 -19.56 -2.11
CA GLY A 73 6.26 -19.19 -3.47
C GLY A 73 7.14 -17.96 -3.51
N TRP A 74 7.88 -17.86 -4.59
CA TRP A 74 8.70 -16.69 -4.94
C TRP A 74 8.03 -15.96 -6.09
N PHE A 75 7.96 -14.63 -5.96
CA PHE A 75 7.29 -13.75 -6.90
C PHE A 75 8.23 -12.60 -7.22
N PHE A 76 8.65 -12.52 -8.48
CA PHE A 76 9.51 -11.46 -8.98
C PHE A 76 8.67 -10.28 -9.45
N ASP A 77 9.17 -9.07 -9.22
CA ASP A 77 8.55 -7.84 -9.69
C ASP A 77 9.36 -7.24 -10.84
N ARG A 78 8.74 -6.29 -11.52
CA ARG A 78 9.30 -5.66 -12.72
C ARG A 78 9.94 -4.31 -12.41
N PHE A 79 11.06 -4.03 -13.08
CA PHE A 79 11.56 -2.67 -13.15
C PHE A 79 10.75 -1.88 -14.19
N GLN A 80 10.14 -0.79 -13.77
CA GLN A 80 9.16 -0.07 -14.58
C GLN A 80 9.83 0.75 -15.68
N TYR A 81 9.21 0.80 -16.88
CA TYR A 81 9.71 1.56 -18.04
C TYR A 81 9.84 3.07 -17.74
N THR A 82 9.05 3.62 -16.82
CA THR A 82 9.12 5.02 -16.40
C THR A 82 10.47 5.36 -15.76
N ASN A 83 11.05 4.44 -14.99
CA ASN A 83 12.34 4.63 -14.34
C ASN A 83 13.47 4.54 -15.37
N VAL A 84 13.35 3.60 -16.33
CA VAL A 84 14.29 3.51 -17.46
C VAL A 84 14.25 4.79 -18.29
N LEU A 85 13.05 5.29 -18.59
CA LEU A 85 12.88 6.54 -19.33
C LEU A 85 13.50 7.72 -18.58
N GLN A 86 13.35 7.78 -17.25
CA GLN A 86 13.97 8.83 -16.43
C GLN A 86 15.50 8.75 -16.50
N ALA A 87 16.09 7.58 -16.34
CA ALA A 87 17.53 7.38 -16.44
C ALA A 87 18.08 7.75 -17.82
N ILE A 88 17.36 7.43 -18.92
CA ILE A 88 17.77 7.81 -20.27
C ILE A 88 17.65 9.32 -20.49
N ARG A 89 16.59 9.95 -20.00
CA ARG A 89 16.35 11.39 -20.19
C ARG A 89 17.28 12.23 -19.36
N GLN A 90 17.44 11.90 -18.07
CA GLN A 90 18.17 12.68 -17.07
C GLN A 90 19.59 12.11 -16.84
N ASN A 91 20.26 11.71 -17.92
CA ASN A 91 21.59 11.11 -17.89
C ASN A 91 22.74 12.11 -17.94
N GLY A 92 22.46 13.40 -17.81
CA GLY A 92 23.47 14.46 -17.92
C GLY A 92 23.77 14.93 -19.36
N ILE A 93 23.45 14.11 -20.37
CA ILE A 93 23.65 14.43 -21.80
C ILE A 93 22.34 14.91 -22.43
N ASN A 94 21.25 14.16 -22.27
CA ASN A 94 19.95 14.50 -22.84
C ASN A 94 19.26 15.62 -22.05
N GLN A 95 19.31 15.52 -20.72
CA GLN A 95 18.72 16.48 -19.79
C GLN A 95 19.47 16.44 -18.46
N GLN A 96 19.59 17.59 -17.81
CA GLN A 96 20.03 17.73 -16.43
C GLN A 96 18.94 18.37 -15.60
N GLN A 97 18.83 18.00 -14.34
CA GLN A 97 17.96 18.61 -13.36
C GLN A 97 18.80 19.41 -12.37
N TYR A 98 18.32 20.60 -12.01
CA TYR A 98 18.93 21.42 -10.99
C TYR A 98 17.93 21.68 -9.88
N VAL A 99 18.37 21.55 -8.63
CA VAL A 99 17.56 21.85 -7.45
C VAL A 99 18.16 23.07 -6.77
N VAL A 100 17.43 24.17 -6.81
CA VAL A 100 17.81 25.40 -6.11
C VAL A 100 17.19 25.36 -4.73
N LYS A 101 18.04 25.37 -3.68
CA LYS A 101 17.60 25.38 -2.28
C LYS A 101 17.27 26.82 -1.87
N ASN A 102 16.19 27.00 -1.13
CA ASN A 102 15.76 28.29 -0.55
C ASN A 102 15.78 29.47 -1.57
N PRO A 103 15.09 29.35 -2.71
CA PRO A 103 15.08 30.43 -3.70
C PRO A 103 14.46 31.69 -3.09
N SER A 104 14.97 32.86 -3.49
CA SER A 104 14.35 34.13 -3.08
C SER A 104 12.91 34.20 -3.57
N PRO A 105 11.97 34.74 -2.76
CA PRO A 105 10.59 34.97 -3.21
C PRO A 105 10.48 35.80 -4.46
N ASP A 106 11.42 36.71 -4.67
CA ASP A 106 11.47 37.66 -5.82
C ASP A 106 12.42 37.16 -6.94
N ILE A 107 12.39 35.82 -7.19
CA ILE A 107 13.28 35.24 -8.20
C ILE A 107 12.95 35.78 -9.61
N THR A 108 13.89 36.48 -10.22
CA THR A 108 13.84 36.90 -11.63
C THR A 108 14.49 35.85 -12.54
N ALA A 109 14.29 35.93 -13.83
CA ALA A 109 14.95 35.03 -14.79
C ALA A 109 16.50 35.11 -14.68
N ALA A 110 17.07 36.24 -14.37
CA ALA A 110 18.51 36.41 -14.18
C ALA A 110 19.01 35.76 -12.88
N THR A 111 18.33 36.01 -11.78
CA THR A 111 18.67 35.39 -10.48
C THR A 111 18.40 33.88 -10.45
N ALA A 112 17.39 33.40 -11.19
CA ALA A 112 17.18 31.98 -11.40
C ALA A 112 18.32 31.33 -12.20
N ALA A 113 18.81 31.99 -13.25
CA ALA A 113 19.95 31.50 -14.05
C ALA A 113 21.22 31.41 -13.19
N GLN A 114 21.48 32.43 -12.35
CA GLN A 114 22.61 32.39 -11.42
C GLN A 114 22.46 31.25 -10.39
N ALA A 115 21.30 31.10 -9.73
CA ALA A 115 21.03 30.05 -8.78
C ALA A 115 21.19 28.64 -9.40
N VAL A 116 20.80 28.47 -10.67
CA VAL A 116 21.02 27.22 -11.42
C VAL A 116 22.51 27.00 -11.69
N SER A 117 23.29 28.05 -11.99
CA SER A 117 24.73 27.90 -12.23
C SER A 117 25.53 27.50 -10.96
N GLU A 118 25.00 27.81 -9.78
CA GLU A 118 25.59 27.50 -8.50
C GLU A 118 25.11 26.13 -7.95
N ALA A 119 23.97 25.64 -8.44
CA ALA A 119 23.40 24.36 -8.02
C ALA A 119 24.13 23.17 -8.67
N ALA A 120 24.36 22.11 -7.89
CA ALA A 120 24.87 20.87 -8.43
C ALA A 120 23.84 20.21 -9.37
N PRO A 121 24.22 19.86 -10.61
CA PRO A 121 23.35 19.14 -11.50
C PRO A 121 23.02 17.76 -10.92
N THR A 122 21.83 17.27 -11.25
CA THR A 122 21.36 15.94 -10.85
C THR A 122 21.15 15.09 -12.08
N THR A 123 21.72 13.89 -12.05
CA THR A 123 21.59 12.87 -13.09
C THR A 123 20.99 11.59 -12.52
N TYR A 124 20.43 10.77 -13.40
CA TYR A 124 19.86 9.47 -13.04
C TYR A 124 20.54 8.35 -13.82
N SER A 125 20.78 7.23 -13.16
CA SER A 125 21.36 6.04 -13.75
C SER A 125 20.71 4.76 -13.19
N ILE A 126 20.98 3.63 -13.82
CA ILE A 126 20.55 2.31 -13.38
C ILE A 126 21.81 1.57 -12.91
N ALA A 127 21.77 0.96 -11.72
CA ALA A 127 22.89 0.16 -11.22
C ALA A 127 23.22 -0.99 -12.20
N PRO A 128 24.49 -1.20 -12.56
CA PRO A 128 24.87 -2.28 -13.48
C PRO A 128 24.49 -3.67 -12.96
N ASN A 129 24.38 -3.84 -11.65
CA ASN A 129 24.01 -5.06 -10.96
C ASN A 129 22.56 -5.03 -10.45
N LEU A 130 21.68 -4.23 -11.07
CA LEU A 130 20.27 -4.18 -10.67
C LEU A 130 19.62 -5.56 -10.80
N ARG A 131 18.95 -5.98 -9.74
CA ARG A 131 18.26 -7.26 -9.65
C ARG A 131 16.75 -7.07 -9.56
N ALA A 132 16.00 -8.07 -10.02
CA ALA A 132 14.55 -8.07 -9.86
C ALA A 132 14.18 -8.16 -8.37
N PRO A 133 13.28 -7.29 -7.87
CA PRO A 133 12.72 -7.46 -6.53
C PRO A 133 12.01 -8.80 -6.43
N VAL A 134 12.29 -9.56 -5.38
CA VAL A 134 11.63 -10.83 -5.11
C VAL A 134 10.87 -10.78 -3.79
N ASN A 135 9.63 -11.25 -3.80
CA ASN A 135 8.80 -11.47 -2.63
C ASN A 135 8.60 -12.98 -2.42
N MET A 136 9.15 -13.47 -1.31
CA MET A 136 8.95 -14.83 -0.84
C MET A 136 7.77 -14.84 0.13
N GLN A 137 6.72 -15.58 -0.20
CA GLN A 137 5.52 -15.69 0.65
C GLN A 137 5.30 -17.11 1.12
N ALA A 138 5.09 -17.27 2.42
CA ALA A 138 4.57 -18.47 3.05
C ALA A 138 3.21 -18.18 3.66
N ALA A 139 2.24 -19.06 3.43
CA ALA A 139 0.92 -18.92 4.01
C ALA A 139 0.40 -20.26 4.53
N ILE A 140 -0.30 -20.22 5.66
CA ILE A 140 -1.05 -21.36 6.18
C ILE A 140 -2.40 -20.86 6.70
N GLY A 141 -3.48 -21.56 6.35
CA GLY A 141 -4.82 -21.17 6.72
C GLY A 141 -5.73 -22.36 7.02
N ILE A 142 -6.70 -22.08 7.87
CA ILE A 142 -7.77 -23.02 8.22
C ILE A 142 -9.11 -22.35 7.95
N GLU A 143 -9.98 -23.02 7.21
CA GLU A 143 -11.38 -22.67 7.02
C GLU A 143 -12.24 -23.70 7.72
N HIS A 144 -13.22 -23.25 8.53
CA HIS A 144 -14.17 -24.12 9.16
C HIS A 144 -15.61 -23.63 8.96
N LYS A 145 -16.50 -24.55 8.59
CA LYS A 145 -17.93 -24.32 8.42
C LYS A 145 -18.71 -24.85 9.61
N PHE A 146 -19.26 -23.96 10.42
CA PHE A 146 -20.17 -24.29 11.53
C PHE A 146 -21.59 -24.44 10.99
N GLY A 147 -21.96 -25.68 10.71
CA GLY A 147 -23.21 -25.98 10.01
C GLY A 147 -23.23 -25.42 8.60
N GLN A 148 -24.39 -24.91 8.18
CA GLN A 148 -24.58 -24.29 6.85
C GLN A 148 -24.56 -22.76 6.88
N LYS A 149 -24.44 -22.17 8.07
CA LYS A 149 -24.71 -20.75 8.27
C LYS A 149 -23.48 -19.90 8.53
N ILE A 150 -22.44 -20.47 9.12
CA ILE A 150 -21.26 -19.72 9.56
C ILE A 150 -20.02 -20.32 8.93
N THR A 151 -19.20 -19.50 8.32
CA THR A 151 -17.85 -19.86 7.84
C THR A 151 -16.85 -18.92 8.49
N ILE A 152 -15.79 -19.46 9.06
CA ILE A 152 -14.65 -18.72 9.58
C ILE A 152 -13.40 -19.26 8.89
N ALA A 153 -12.55 -18.36 8.40
CA ALA A 153 -11.28 -18.71 7.79
C ALA A 153 -10.19 -17.82 8.36
N SER A 154 -9.18 -18.42 8.99
CA SER A 154 -8.00 -17.72 9.51
C SER A 154 -6.78 -18.14 8.70
N THR A 155 -6.01 -17.15 8.22
CA THR A 155 -4.81 -17.37 7.42
C THR A 155 -3.67 -16.54 8.00
N TYR A 156 -2.57 -17.19 8.32
CA TYR A 156 -1.31 -16.53 8.63
C TYR A 156 -0.47 -16.45 7.35
N ILE A 157 0.11 -15.28 7.11
CA ILE A 157 0.97 -15.00 5.94
C ILE A 157 2.26 -14.37 6.45
N ASN A 158 3.40 -14.94 6.06
CA ASN A 158 4.70 -14.33 6.19
C ASN A 158 5.20 -13.95 4.79
N SER A 159 5.62 -12.71 4.63
CA SER A 159 6.19 -12.20 3.38
C SER A 159 7.57 -11.60 3.64
N ARG A 160 8.55 -11.97 2.82
CA ARG A 160 9.91 -11.44 2.86
C ARG A 160 10.29 -10.94 1.49
N GLY A 161 10.60 -9.65 1.39
CA GLY A 161 11.14 -9.03 0.18
C GLY A 161 12.65 -8.95 0.24
N GLN A 162 13.30 -9.28 -0.87
CA GLN A 162 14.71 -9.05 -1.10
C GLN A 162 14.86 -8.30 -2.42
N HIS A 163 16.01 -7.67 -2.61
CA HIS A 163 16.29 -6.85 -3.79
C HIS A 163 15.23 -5.77 -4.02
N GLN A 164 14.62 -5.25 -2.93
CA GLN A 164 13.65 -4.18 -3.05
C GLN A 164 14.33 -2.92 -3.58
N LEU A 165 13.62 -2.20 -4.45
CA LEU A 165 14.19 -1.04 -5.14
C LEU A 165 14.21 0.20 -4.23
N TYR A 166 15.22 1.03 -4.43
CA TYR A 166 15.33 2.39 -3.91
C TYR A 166 16.23 3.22 -4.85
N THR A 167 16.30 4.51 -4.62
CA THR A 167 17.22 5.40 -5.35
C THR A 167 18.30 5.90 -4.38
N ASP A 168 19.54 5.88 -4.80
CA ASP A 168 20.69 6.26 -4.00
C ASP A 168 21.46 7.39 -4.67
N ASN A 169 21.95 8.38 -3.91
CA ASN A 169 22.91 9.36 -4.41
C ASN A 169 24.33 8.79 -4.26
N ILE A 170 24.80 8.06 -5.25
CA ILE A 170 26.12 7.41 -5.21
C ILE A 170 27.31 8.39 -5.20
N ASN A 171 27.04 9.69 -5.41
CA ASN A 171 28.03 10.75 -5.31
C ASN A 171 27.67 11.77 -4.20
N ALA A 172 26.95 11.34 -3.16
CA ALA A 172 26.75 12.13 -1.95
C ALA A 172 28.07 12.43 -1.26
N PHE A 173 28.12 13.47 -0.43
CA PHE A 173 29.34 13.77 0.35
C PHE A 173 29.67 12.64 1.29
N LEU A 174 30.97 12.33 1.41
CA LEU A 174 31.45 11.31 2.34
C LEU A 174 31.05 11.65 3.79
N PRO A 175 30.70 10.67 4.60
CA PRO A 175 30.26 10.91 5.97
C PRO A 175 31.25 11.76 6.76
N GLY A 176 30.74 12.77 7.45
CA GLY A 176 31.54 13.68 8.29
C GLY A 176 32.37 14.72 7.52
N THR A 177 32.29 14.80 6.18
CA THR A 177 33.02 15.80 5.39
C THR A 177 32.16 17.00 4.96
N TYR A 178 30.84 16.87 5.07
CA TYR A 178 29.92 17.94 4.66
C TYR A 178 29.85 19.04 5.72
N ASP A 179 30.11 20.26 5.28
CA ASP A 179 29.93 21.48 6.08
C ASP A 179 28.62 22.18 5.63
N GLN A 180 27.64 22.18 6.51
CA GLN A 180 26.35 22.79 6.25
C GLN A 180 26.41 24.30 6.03
N THR A 181 27.41 24.98 6.60
CA THR A 181 27.56 26.45 6.48
C THR A 181 28.02 26.84 5.09
N THR A 182 28.98 26.11 4.55
CA THR A 182 29.56 26.39 3.23
C THR A 182 28.88 25.60 2.11
N GLY A 183 28.11 24.53 2.46
CA GLY A 183 27.48 23.64 1.48
C GLY A 183 28.51 22.78 0.72
N THR A 184 29.70 22.59 1.28
CA THR A 184 30.83 21.88 0.61
C THR A 184 31.25 20.64 1.41
N GLY A 185 31.94 19.73 0.73
CA GLY A 185 32.46 18.50 1.30
C GLY A 185 33.21 17.68 0.27
N ILE A 186 33.63 16.48 0.64
CA ILE A 186 34.34 15.56 -0.26
C ILE A 186 33.34 14.60 -0.90
N ARG A 187 33.29 14.60 -2.24
CA ARG A 187 32.45 13.66 -3.00
C ARG A 187 33.29 12.50 -3.56
N PRO A 188 32.76 11.25 -3.59
CA PRO A 188 33.49 10.08 -4.08
C PRO A 188 34.10 10.27 -5.48
N ASN A 189 33.38 10.89 -6.41
CA ASN A 189 33.84 11.09 -7.78
C ASN A 189 34.63 12.40 -7.99
N GLY A 190 34.78 13.23 -6.96
CA GLY A 190 35.43 14.54 -7.06
C GLY A 190 34.69 15.58 -7.92
N ILE A 191 33.51 15.26 -8.45
CA ILE A 191 32.69 16.14 -9.32
C ILE A 191 31.52 16.69 -8.50
N ASN A 192 31.23 17.99 -8.64
CA ASN A 192 30.08 18.60 -7.96
C ASN A 192 28.77 18.30 -8.70
N GLU A 193 28.29 17.07 -8.59
CA GLU A 193 27.00 16.63 -9.10
C GLU A 193 26.32 15.64 -8.15
N ASN A 194 25.00 15.52 -8.24
CA ASN A 194 24.23 14.48 -7.59
C ASN A 194 23.95 13.37 -8.61
N THR A 195 24.47 12.17 -8.36
CA THR A 195 24.28 11.00 -9.24
C THR A 195 23.31 10.05 -8.58
N TYR A 196 22.04 10.16 -8.93
CA TYR A 196 20.99 9.28 -8.44
C TYR A 196 20.99 7.97 -9.21
N GLN A 197 21.08 6.86 -8.51
CA GLN A 197 21.13 5.54 -9.12
C GLN A 197 20.05 4.65 -8.53
N TYR A 198 19.30 3.99 -9.42
CA TYR A 198 18.35 2.95 -9.04
C TYR A 198 19.09 1.71 -8.56
N GLN A 199 18.82 1.30 -7.35
CA GLN A 199 19.45 0.20 -6.63
C GLN A 199 18.43 -0.88 -6.26
N SER A 200 18.91 -2.10 -6.00
CA SER A 200 18.10 -3.25 -5.61
C SER A 200 18.63 -3.95 -4.35
N GLY A 201 18.97 -3.16 -3.33
CA GLY A 201 19.53 -3.65 -2.06
C GLY A 201 18.52 -3.73 -0.90
N GLY A 202 17.31 -3.21 -1.08
CA GLY A 202 16.32 -3.10 -0.01
C GLY A 202 15.74 -4.43 0.46
N ILE A 203 15.20 -4.42 1.68
CA ILE A 203 14.51 -5.56 2.29
C ILE A 203 13.16 -5.18 2.86
N TYR A 204 12.32 -6.19 2.96
CA TYR A 204 10.97 -6.11 3.49
C TYR A 204 10.61 -7.37 4.27
N ASN A 205 9.90 -7.21 5.38
CA ASN A 205 9.37 -8.31 6.17
C ASN A 205 7.97 -7.98 6.69
N GLN A 206 7.02 -8.89 6.46
CA GLN A 206 5.64 -8.72 6.93
C GLN A 206 5.10 -10.02 7.51
N ASN A 207 4.37 -9.89 8.61
CA ASN A 207 3.60 -10.96 9.22
C ASN A 207 2.14 -10.50 9.33
N GLN A 208 1.24 -11.30 8.80
CA GLN A 208 -0.20 -11.01 8.83
C GLN A 208 -0.99 -12.21 9.34
N LEU A 209 -1.97 -11.96 10.19
CA LEU A 209 -3.03 -12.89 10.50
C LEU A 209 -4.35 -12.29 10.03
N ILE A 210 -5.00 -12.95 9.08
CA ILE A 210 -6.27 -12.49 8.51
C ILE A 210 -7.35 -13.50 8.89
N THR A 211 -8.36 -13.05 9.61
CA THR A 211 -9.52 -13.87 9.96
C THR A 211 -10.74 -13.31 9.25
N ASN A 212 -11.24 -14.05 8.27
CA ASN A 212 -12.46 -13.76 7.54
C ASN A 212 -13.64 -14.50 8.21
N PHE A 213 -14.81 -13.88 8.22
CA PHE A 213 -16.03 -14.54 8.67
C PHE A 213 -17.21 -14.22 7.72
N SER A 214 -18.10 -15.18 7.59
CA SER A 214 -19.36 -15.04 6.86
C SER A 214 -20.45 -15.75 7.62
N ILE A 215 -21.55 -15.03 7.90
CA ILE A 215 -22.72 -15.53 8.61
C ILE A 215 -23.92 -15.36 7.69
N ARG A 216 -24.65 -16.45 7.42
CA ARG A 216 -25.86 -16.46 6.58
C ARG A 216 -26.99 -17.12 7.33
N ALA A 217 -27.94 -16.32 7.81
CA ALA A 217 -29.16 -16.77 8.45
C ALA A 217 -30.37 -16.22 7.69
N ARG A 218 -31.59 -16.69 8.01
CA ARG A 218 -32.81 -16.34 7.27
C ARG A 218 -33.01 -14.83 7.04
N LYS A 219 -32.63 -14.01 8.03
CA LYS A 219 -32.83 -12.55 8.00
C LYS A 219 -31.53 -11.75 8.09
N ILE A 220 -30.39 -12.41 8.26
CA ILE A 220 -29.11 -11.77 8.52
C ILE A 220 -28.06 -12.36 7.60
N THR A 221 -27.37 -11.50 6.88
CA THR A 221 -26.13 -11.84 6.21
C THR A 221 -25.06 -10.87 6.71
N LEU A 222 -24.00 -11.38 7.34
CA LEU A 222 -22.86 -10.60 7.77
C LEU A 222 -21.60 -11.20 7.18
N PHE A 223 -20.68 -10.35 6.80
CA PHE A 223 -19.34 -10.73 6.36
C PHE A 223 -18.33 -9.69 6.79
N GLY A 224 -17.13 -10.12 6.94
CA GLY A 224 -16.06 -9.20 7.30
C GLY A 224 -14.74 -9.89 7.49
N PHE A 225 -13.75 -9.09 7.88
CA PHE A 225 -12.45 -9.63 8.30
C PHE A 225 -11.86 -8.80 9.44
N TYR A 226 -11.00 -9.43 10.18
CA TYR A 226 -10.02 -8.82 11.06
C TYR A 226 -8.64 -9.18 10.58
N MET A 227 -7.76 -8.18 10.50
CA MET A 227 -6.36 -8.34 10.13
C MET A 227 -5.47 -7.80 11.24
N LEU A 228 -4.56 -8.63 11.72
CA LEU A 228 -3.42 -8.24 12.51
C LEU A 228 -2.19 -8.23 11.59
N ASN A 229 -1.45 -7.13 11.55
CA ASN A 229 -0.37 -6.92 10.60
C ASN A 229 0.83 -6.23 11.25
N PHE A 230 2.03 -6.74 10.94
CA PHE A 230 3.31 -6.15 11.31
C PHE A 230 4.21 -6.12 10.10
N ALA A 231 4.69 -4.94 9.71
CA ALA A 231 5.47 -4.75 8.50
C ALA A 231 6.67 -3.85 8.76
N LYS A 232 7.86 -4.29 8.33
CA LYS A 232 9.11 -3.54 8.38
C LYS A 232 9.78 -3.55 7.02
N ALA A 233 10.42 -2.43 6.67
CA ALA A 233 11.18 -2.27 5.45
C ALA A 233 12.26 -1.20 5.65
N ASP A 234 13.27 -1.21 4.80
CA ASP A 234 14.27 -0.13 4.69
C ASP A 234 14.04 0.73 3.44
N THR A 235 12.99 0.44 2.69
CA THR A 235 12.57 1.22 1.51
C THR A 235 11.07 1.20 1.35
N SER A 236 10.52 2.23 0.73
CA SER A 236 9.13 2.30 0.27
C SER A 236 8.99 2.18 -1.25
N GLY A 237 10.05 1.78 -1.95
CA GLY A 237 10.07 1.60 -3.40
C GLY A 237 11.07 2.50 -4.12
N VAL A 238 11.05 2.44 -5.45
CA VAL A 238 12.06 3.07 -6.31
C VAL A 238 12.23 4.59 -6.13
N THR A 239 11.21 5.28 -5.65
CA THR A 239 11.26 6.73 -5.37
C THR A 239 11.75 7.08 -3.96
N TYR A 240 12.06 6.06 -3.17
CA TYR A 240 12.60 6.24 -1.83
C TYR A 240 14.09 6.49 -1.89
N PHE A 241 14.56 7.49 -1.14
CA PHE A 241 15.96 7.77 -0.88
C PHE A 241 16.27 7.44 0.58
N PRO A 242 17.33 6.65 0.88
CA PRO A 242 17.77 6.43 2.24
C PRO A 242 18.15 7.75 2.92
N SER A 243 17.94 7.85 4.24
CA SER A 243 18.42 9.01 5.01
C SER A 243 19.94 9.05 5.16
N ASN A 244 20.60 7.96 4.87
CA ASN A 244 22.06 7.85 4.75
C ASN A 244 22.39 7.00 3.53
N GLN A 245 22.97 7.63 2.52
CA GLN A 245 23.32 7.00 1.25
C GLN A 245 24.41 5.92 1.40
N PHE A 246 25.21 5.97 2.47
CA PHE A 246 26.27 4.99 2.75
C PHE A 246 25.80 3.84 3.67
N ASP A 247 24.62 3.98 4.29
CA ASP A 247 23.99 2.93 5.08
C ASP A 247 22.47 2.93 4.92
N PRO A 248 21.95 2.43 3.80
CA PRO A 248 20.50 2.32 3.57
C PRO A 248 19.76 1.47 4.62
N ARG A 249 20.47 0.58 5.31
CA ARG A 249 19.92 -0.28 6.38
C ARG A 249 19.58 0.49 7.65
N ALA A 250 20.17 1.67 7.87
CA ALA A 250 19.82 2.53 8.99
C ALA A 250 18.31 2.91 8.99
N ASP A 251 17.65 2.84 7.84
CA ASP A 251 16.22 3.11 7.71
C ASP A 251 15.33 1.87 7.89
N TYR A 252 15.91 0.71 8.24
CA TYR A 252 15.10 -0.47 8.50
C TYR A 252 14.22 -0.28 9.74
N GLY A 253 12.95 -0.08 9.50
CA GLY A 253 11.98 0.24 10.53
C GLY A 253 10.56 -0.15 10.11
N ARG A 254 9.58 0.42 10.79
CA ARG A 254 8.17 0.22 10.47
C ARG A 254 7.86 0.75 9.06
N SER A 255 7.21 -0.07 8.25
CA SER A 255 6.75 0.36 6.94
C SER A 255 5.56 1.32 7.06
N THR A 256 5.35 2.19 6.08
CA THR A 256 4.18 3.10 6.02
C THR A 256 2.84 2.37 6.04
N PHE A 257 2.81 1.08 5.67
CA PHE A 257 1.62 0.22 5.73
C PHE A 257 1.60 -0.72 6.96
N ASP A 258 2.45 -0.48 7.97
CA ASP A 258 2.44 -1.17 9.25
C ASP A 258 1.24 -0.75 10.11
N VAL A 259 0.04 -0.98 9.61
CA VAL A 259 -1.22 -0.75 10.31
C VAL A 259 -1.58 -2.05 11.03
N HIS A 260 -1.41 -2.06 12.35
CA HIS A 260 -1.47 -3.29 13.14
C HIS A 260 -2.85 -3.94 13.12
N ASN A 261 -3.92 -3.16 13.25
CA ASN A 261 -5.28 -3.70 13.33
C ASN A 261 -6.15 -3.08 12.25
N ARG A 262 -6.79 -3.94 11.46
CA ARG A 262 -7.83 -3.55 10.51
C ARG A 262 -9.05 -4.43 10.71
N PHE A 263 -10.22 -3.82 10.77
CA PHE A 263 -11.47 -4.53 10.86
C PHE A 263 -12.46 -3.98 9.85
N LEU A 264 -13.12 -4.88 9.14
CA LEU A 264 -14.21 -4.57 8.22
C LEU A 264 -15.40 -5.46 8.56
N LEU A 265 -16.57 -4.86 8.65
CA LEU A 265 -17.84 -5.55 8.77
C LEU A 265 -18.83 -4.97 7.77
N GLY A 266 -19.37 -5.82 6.92
CA GLY A 266 -20.48 -5.51 6.05
C GLY A 266 -21.62 -6.48 6.24
N GLY A 267 -22.82 -6.09 5.80
CA GLY A 267 -23.91 -7.05 5.88
C GLY A 267 -25.28 -6.47 5.52
N ASN A 268 -26.27 -7.31 5.75
CA ASN A 268 -27.67 -6.95 5.59
C ASN A 268 -28.53 -7.64 6.65
N TYR A 269 -29.41 -6.90 7.26
CA TYR A 269 -30.47 -7.40 8.14
C TYR A 269 -31.83 -7.06 7.53
N LEU A 270 -32.62 -8.09 7.27
CA LEU A 270 -34.00 -7.95 6.83
C LEU A 270 -34.91 -7.77 8.07
N ALA A 271 -35.24 -6.53 8.37
CA ALA A 271 -36.10 -6.14 9.48
C ALA A 271 -37.58 -6.46 9.15
N PRO A 272 -38.49 -6.41 10.16
CA PRO A 272 -39.95 -6.48 9.92
C PRO A 272 -40.40 -5.48 8.85
N PHE A 273 -41.51 -5.77 8.21
CA PHE A 273 -42.12 -4.95 7.14
C PHE A 273 -41.28 -4.84 5.85
N GLY A 274 -40.28 -5.73 5.65
CA GLY A 274 -39.46 -5.74 4.43
C GLY A 274 -38.45 -4.59 4.36
N VAL A 275 -38.07 -4.02 5.47
CA VAL A 275 -37.00 -3.03 5.55
C VAL A 275 -35.65 -3.74 5.59
N SER A 276 -34.74 -3.36 4.71
CA SER A 276 -33.37 -3.87 4.66
C SER A 276 -32.42 -2.86 5.29
N ILE A 277 -31.62 -3.27 6.25
CA ILE A 277 -30.63 -2.47 6.96
C ILE A 277 -29.26 -3.05 6.66
N SER A 278 -28.40 -2.28 6.00
CA SER A 278 -27.09 -2.72 5.55
C SER A 278 -26.00 -1.83 6.15
N PRO A 279 -25.37 -2.26 7.27
CA PRO A 279 -24.21 -1.59 7.82
C PRO A 279 -22.96 -1.90 7.00
N PHE A 280 -22.04 -0.92 6.95
CA PHE A 280 -20.68 -1.09 6.46
C PHE A 280 -19.73 -0.32 7.37
N LEU A 281 -18.99 -1.05 8.18
CA LEU A 281 -18.06 -0.56 9.17
C LEU A 281 -16.62 -0.84 8.71
N VAL A 282 -15.76 0.16 8.77
CA VAL A 282 -14.32 0.02 8.58
C VAL A 282 -13.60 0.75 9.69
N THR A 283 -12.61 0.11 10.27
CA THR A 283 -11.72 0.74 11.25
C THR A 283 -10.29 0.25 11.09
N ASN A 284 -9.34 1.17 11.27
CA ASN A 284 -7.92 0.88 11.27
C ASN A 284 -7.29 1.45 12.55
N SER A 285 -6.29 0.76 13.08
CA SER A 285 -5.36 1.38 14.02
C SER A 285 -4.53 2.45 13.31
N ALA A 286 -3.79 3.21 14.09
CA ALA A 286 -2.94 4.28 13.61
C ALA A 286 -1.94 3.80 12.54
N THR A 287 -1.74 4.63 11.52
CA THR A 287 -0.65 4.47 10.55
C THR A 287 0.61 5.12 11.11
N PRO A 288 1.78 4.49 11.04
CA PRO A 288 3.03 5.12 11.47
C PRO A 288 3.42 6.25 10.52
N PHE A 289 4.16 7.23 11.05
CA PHE A 289 4.76 8.28 10.24
C PHE A 289 6.17 8.61 10.72
N ASN A 290 7.00 9.12 9.80
CA ASN A 290 8.38 9.46 10.07
C ASN A 290 8.49 10.87 10.65
N ILE A 291 9.48 11.08 11.53
CA ILE A 291 9.89 12.40 11.98
C ILE A 291 11.23 12.73 11.31
N THR A 292 11.28 13.88 10.64
CA THR A 292 12.48 14.40 9.99
C THR A 292 12.79 15.79 10.50
N VAL A 293 14.05 16.18 10.40
CA VAL A 293 14.49 17.55 10.76
C VAL A 293 13.94 18.57 9.77
N GLY A 294 13.84 18.19 8.47
CA GLY A 294 13.44 19.09 7.39
C GLY A 294 14.60 19.87 6.79
N GLN A 295 15.82 19.48 7.13
CA GLN A 295 17.07 19.96 6.55
C GLN A 295 17.84 18.80 5.95
N ASP A 296 18.78 19.11 5.07
CA ASP A 296 19.76 18.20 4.49
C ASP A 296 21.03 18.30 5.34
N LEU A 297 21.15 17.42 6.33
CA LEU A 297 22.26 17.48 7.31
C LEU A 297 23.55 16.86 6.78
N ASN A 298 23.44 15.98 5.77
CA ASN A 298 24.56 15.20 5.25
C ASN A 298 24.96 15.61 3.81
N GLY A 299 24.22 16.54 3.20
CA GLY A 299 24.53 17.10 1.87
C GLY A 299 24.19 16.14 0.72
N ASP A 300 23.29 15.17 0.91
CA ASP A 300 22.89 14.22 -0.11
C ASP A 300 21.78 14.75 -1.05
N ASN A 301 21.35 15.98 -0.82
CA ASN A 301 20.26 16.66 -1.51
C ASN A 301 18.86 16.06 -1.25
N GLN A 302 18.71 15.36 -0.11
CA GLN A 302 17.43 14.89 0.40
C GLN A 302 17.12 15.59 1.74
N PHE A 303 15.84 15.88 1.99
CA PHE A 303 15.39 16.55 3.21
C PHE A 303 14.68 15.57 4.15
N ASN A 304 15.20 14.35 4.22
CA ASN A 304 14.62 13.23 4.93
C ASN A 304 15.43 12.81 6.17
N ASP A 305 16.46 13.59 6.54
CA ASP A 305 17.28 13.34 7.70
C ASP A 305 16.47 13.27 8.99
N ARG A 306 16.70 12.22 9.77
CA ARG A 306 16.04 12.00 11.04
C ARG A 306 16.84 12.61 12.20
N PRO A 307 16.18 13.21 13.20
CA PRO A 307 16.85 13.67 14.41
C PRO A 307 17.38 12.49 15.22
N ALA A 308 18.22 12.78 16.22
CA ALA A 308 18.49 11.87 17.32
C ALA A 308 17.59 12.19 18.51
N PHE A 309 17.53 11.31 19.52
CA PHE A 309 16.98 11.69 20.81
C PHE A 309 17.93 12.66 21.49
N ALA A 310 17.39 13.72 22.07
CA ALA A 310 18.16 14.71 22.79
C ALA A 310 18.87 14.08 23.99
N THR A 311 20.12 14.48 24.21
CA THR A 311 20.97 14.11 25.35
C THR A 311 21.34 15.36 26.14
N ALA A 312 22.05 15.20 27.26
CA ALA A 312 22.53 16.33 28.06
C ALA A 312 23.56 17.21 27.30
N THR A 313 24.16 16.70 26.23
CA THR A 313 25.15 17.41 25.40
C THR A 313 24.56 18.02 24.13
N SER A 314 23.28 17.78 23.85
CA SER A 314 22.62 18.34 22.67
C SER A 314 22.42 19.84 22.82
N THR A 315 22.76 20.60 21.77
CA THR A 315 22.73 22.06 21.75
C THR A 315 21.49 22.63 21.05
N ASP A 316 20.92 21.87 20.13
CA ASP A 316 19.74 22.27 19.34
C ASP A 316 18.58 21.29 19.59
N VAL A 317 17.83 21.53 20.66
CA VAL A 317 16.82 20.61 21.17
C VAL A 317 15.41 21.14 20.95
N MET A 318 14.57 20.33 20.31
CA MET A 318 13.14 20.56 20.21
C MET A 318 12.35 19.59 21.09
N ASN A 319 11.59 20.13 22.04
CA ASN A 319 10.70 19.36 22.89
C ASN A 319 9.31 19.24 22.24
N THR A 320 8.82 18.04 22.07
CA THR A 320 7.54 17.76 21.43
C THR A 320 6.71 16.76 22.26
N LYS A 321 5.45 16.57 21.90
CA LYS A 321 4.61 15.51 22.49
C LYS A 321 5.09 14.09 22.18
N TYR A 322 6.02 13.93 21.23
CA TYR A 322 6.57 12.64 20.81
C TYR A 322 7.95 12.36 21.40
N GLY A 323 8.54 13.30 22.09
CA GLY A 323 9.87 13.23 22.71
C GLY A 323 10.65 14.51 22.51
N SER A 324 11.86 14.53 23.07
CA SER A 324 12.84 15.60 22.91
C SER A 324 13.85 15.16 21.85
N PHE A 325 14.04 15.97 20.84
CA PHE A 325 14.84 15.65 19.67
C PHE A 325 15.98 16.64 19.49
N ASP A 326 17.15 16.12 19.17
CA ASP A 326 18.31 16.89 18.72
C ASP A 326 18.19 17.13 17.23
N LEU A 327 18.10 18.39 16.80
CA LEU A 327 17.93 18.76 15.39
C LEU A 327 19.22 18.74 14.59
N ASN A 328 20.36 18.82 15.26
CA ASN A 328 21.68 18.79 14.63
C ASN A 328 22.60 17.75 15.30
N PRO A 329 22.21 16.47 15.28
CA PRO A 329 22.98 15.41 15.92
C PRO A 329 24.30 15.16 15.17
N SER A 330 25.35 14.80 15.92
CA SER A 330 26.63 14.40 15.33
C SER A 330 26.48 13.26 14.31
N ALA A 331 27.41 13.13 13.39
CA ALA A 331 27.32 12.15 12.30
C ALA A 331 27.21 10.69 12.82
N ASP A 332 27.82 10.40 13.95
CA ASP A 332 27.83 9.09 14.63
C ASP A 332 26.67 8.87 15.59
N ALA A 333 25.84 9.90 15.85
CA ALA A 333 24.68 9.77 16.73
C ALA A 333 23.62 8.85 16.14
N ALA A 334 23.10 7.95 16.97
CA ALA A 334 22.01 7.08 16.59
C ALA A 334 20.74 7.89 16.30
N ARG A 335 20.21 7.77 15.09
CA ARG A 335 18.97 8.42 14.67
C ARG A 335 17.76 7.72 15.31
N ILE A 336 16.67 8.46 15.50
CA ILE A 336 15.40 7.84 15.93
C ILE A 336 14.97 6.75 14.93
N PRO A 337 14.23 5.70 15.37
CA PRO A 337 13.75 4.67 14.45
C PRO A 337 12.89 5.24 13.32
N TYR A 338 12.99 4.64 12.14
CA TYR A 338 12.15 5.02 10.99
C TYR A 338 10.66 4.78 11.30
N ASN A 339 9.80 5.72 10.94
CA ASN A 339 8.36 5.69 11.26
C ASN A 339 8.09 5.47 12.76
N TYR A 340 8.82 6.18 13.60
CA TYR A 340 8.84 6.06 15.06
C TYR A 340 7.48 6.21 15.72
N VAL A 341 6.64 7.12 15.22
CA VAL A 341 5.41 7.54 15.86
C VAL A 341 4.16 7.08 15.12
N ASN A 342 3.05 7.07 15.85
CA ASN A 342 1.75 6.71 15.31
C ASN A 342 0.92 7.98 15.03
N GLY A 343 0.30 8.01 13.86
CA GLY A 343 -0.74 8.96 13.51
C GLY A 343 -2.10 8.61 14.16
N PRO A 344 -3.19 9.23 13.72
CA PRO A 344 -4.53 8.93 14.22
C PRO A 344 -5.05 7.59 13.70
N GLY A 345 -5.86 6.91 14.52
CA GLY A 345 -6.67 5.79 14.08
C GLY A 345 -7.85 6.28 13.23
N GLN A 346 -8.45 5.37 12.47
CA GLN A 346 -9.50 5.67 11.51
C GLN A 346 -10.73 4.81 11.79
N PHE A 347 -11.92 5.40 11.66
CA PHE A 347 -13.19 4.73 11.88
C PHE A 347 -14.28 5.33 10.99
N SER A 348 -15.03 4.50 10.28
CA SER A 348 -16.18 4.92 9.48
C SER A 348 -17.29 3.89 9.54
N LEU A 349 -18.50 4.33 9.85
CA LEU A 349 -19.72 3.54 9.71
C LEU A 349 -20.62 4.20 8.65
N ASN A 350 -20.92 3.43 7.61
CA ASN A 350 -21.95 3.76 6.63
C ASN A 350 -23.15 2.86 6.88
N LEU A 351 -24.35 3.42 6.77
CA LEU A 351 -25.60 2.69 6.99
C LEU A 351 -26.57 2.95 5.85
N ARG A 352 -26.96 1.89 5.16
CA ARG A 352 -28.02 1.95 4.16
C ARG A 352 -29.28 1.33 4.72
N VAL A 353 -30.38 2.06 4.63
CA VAL A 353 -31.72 1.58 4.94
C VAL A 353 -32.54 1.63 3.66
N SER A 354 -33.14 0.51 3.26
CA SER A 354 -33.93 0.46 2.04
C SER A 354 -35.23 -0.33 2.23
N LYS A 355 -36.27 0.08 1.49
CA LYS A 355 -37.53 -0.63 1.42
C LYS A 355 -37.98 -0.69 -0.02
N SER A 356 -38.30 -1.90 -0.50
CA SER A 356 -38.91 -2.14 -1.80
C SER A 356 -40.37 -2.45 -1.65
N ILE A 357 -41.18 -1.80 -2.46
CA ILE A 357 -42.66 -2.01 -2.54
C ILE A 357 -42.97 -2.48 -3.94
N GLY A 358 -43.40 -3.74 -4.07
CA GLY A 358 -43.84 -4.30 -5.34
C GLY A 358 -45.26 -3.85 -5.70
N ILE A 359 -45.45 -3.40 -6.94
CA ILE A 359 -46.71 -2.87 -7.47
C ILE A 359 -47.12 -3.70 -8.68
N GLY A 360 -48.42 -3.93 -8.86
CA GLY A 360 -48.99 -4.66 -10.01
C GLY A 360 -49.08 -6.18 -9.81
N PRO A 361 -49.43 -6.94 -10.88
CA PRO A 361 -49.63 -8.39 -10.81
C PRO A 361 -48.31 -9.11 -10.47
N ARG A 362 -48.42 -10.31 -9.88
CA ARG A 362 -47.27 -11.20 -9.69
C ARG A 362 -46.80 -11.67 -11.06
N SER A 363 -45.50 -11.54 -11.32
CA SER A 363 -44.88 -12.10 -12.51
C SER A 363 -44.83 -13.63 -12.34
N GLU A 364 -45.62 -14.37 -13.09
CA GLU A 364 -45.51 -15.82 -13.17
C GLU A 364 -44.25 -16.13 -14.01
N GLY A 365 -43.21 -16.68 -13.37
CA GLY A 365 -42.06 -17.28 -14.04
C GLY A 365 -41.00 -16.31 -14.55
N GLY A 366 -40.30 -15.65 -13.67
CA GLY A 366 -39.04 -14.98 -13.96
C GLY A 366 -37.93 -15.50 -13.06
N SER A 367 -37.08 -16.33 -13.61
CA SER A 367 -35.77 -16.58 -12.98
C SER A 367 -35.07 -15.21 -12.81
N SER A 368 -34.64 -14.92 -11.62
CA SER A 368 -33.91 -13.71 -11.23
C SER A 368 -32.84 -13.35 -12.26
N GLY A 369 -33.15 -12.50 -13.21
CA GLY A 369 -32.18 -11.81 -14.03
C GLY A 369 -31.38 -10.90 -13.12
N GLY A 370 -30.19 -11.34 -12.77
CA GLY A 370 -29.27 -10.54 -11.97
C GLY A 370 -28.98 -9.24 -12.71
N PHE A 371 -29.21 -8.13 -12.03
CA PHE A 371 -28.81 -6.82 -12.49
C PHE A 371 -27.29 -6.78 -12.67
N ASN A 372 -26.81 -6.81 -13.91
CA ASN A 372 -25.41 -6.75 -14.31
C ASN A 372 -24.91 -5.29 -14.42
N GLY A 373 -25.29 -4.44 -13.48
CA GLY A 373 -24.71 -3.11 -13.35
C GLY A 373 -23.58 -3.11 -12.32
N PRO A 374 -22.43 -2.48 -12.58
CA PRO A 374 -21.42 -2.26 -11.54
C PRO A 374 -22.03 -1.40 -10.43
N PRO A 375 -21.67 -1.64 -9.15
CA PRO A 375 -22.14 -0.82 -8.06
C PRO A 375 -21.71 0.63 -8.31
N PRO A 376 -22.58 1.64 -8.16
CA PRO A 376 -22.20 3.03 -8.26
C PRO A 376 -21.24 3.35 -7.09
N GLY A 377 -19.99 3.70 -7.41
CA GLY A 377 -19.04 4.27 -6.47
C GLY A 377 -17.80 3.45 -6.11
N GLY A 378 -17.41 2.48 -6.95
CA GLY A 378 -16.06 1.96 -6.97
C GLY A 378 -15.30 2.55 -8.15
N GLY A 379 -14.94 3.83 -8.08
CA GLY A 379 -14.00 4.42 -9.00
C GLY A 379 -12.72 3.63 -8.95
N GLY A 380 -12.46 2.80 -9.96
CA GLY A 380 -11.14 2.26 -10.21
C GLY A 380 -10.20 3.44 -10.42
N GLY A 381 -9.53 3.86 -9.36
CA GLY A 381 -8.42 4.76 -9.47
C GLY A 381 -7.41 4.11 -10.38
N ARG A 382 -7.29 4.61 -11.61
CA ARG A 382 -6.08 4.45 -12.39
C ARG A 382 -4.97 4.94 -11.47
N GLY A 383 -4.05 4.00 -11.09
CA GLY A 383 -2.88 4.33 -10.31
C GLY A 383 -2.13 5.47 -10.99
N GLY A 384 -2.13 6.64 -10.35
CA GLY A 384 -1.19 7.67 -10.67
C GLY A 384 0.23 7.19 -10.33
N PRO A 385 1.27 7.67 -10.98
CA PRO A 385 2.64 7.31 -10.70
C PRO A 385 3.01 7.89 -9.32
N GLY A 386 3.13 7.04 -8.30
CA GLY A 386 3.58 7.46 -6.97
C GLY A 386 2.97 6.76 -5.77
N GLY A 387 2.60 5.51 -5.88
CA GLY A 387 2.14 4.71 -4.74
C GLY A 387 2.68 3.30 -4.83
N GLY A 388 3.93 3.08 -4.40
CA GLY A 388 4.49 1.77 -4.20
C GLY A 388 3.77 1.06 -3.05
N GLY A 389 2.60 0.50 -3.31
CA GLY A 389 2.07 -0.56 -2.47
C GLY A 389 2.81 -1.84 -2.83
N PRO A 390 3.06 -2.78 -1.87
CA PRO A 390 3.71 -4.03 -2.19
C PRO A 390 2.95 -4.73 -3.31
N PRO A 391 3.65 -5.30 -4.31
CA PRO A 391 3.02 -6.07 -5.37
C PRO A 391 2.36 -7.29 -4.74
N GLY A 392 1.10 -7.18 -4.43
CA GLY A 392 0.25 -8.24 -3.90
C GLY A 392 -0.15 -9.19 -5.01
N GLY A 393 0.82 -9.80 -5.67
CA GLY A 393 0.58 -10.87 -6.62
C GLY A 393 0.45 -12.23 -5.90
N GLY A 394 -0.74 -12.72 -5.71
CA GLY A 394 -0.96 -14.13 -5.72
C GLY A 394 -1.47 -14.84 -4.46
N LEU A 395 -1.24 -14.36 -3.26
CA LEU A 395 -1.77 -14.98 -2.04
C LEU A 395 -2.46 -13.96 -1.11
N GLY A 396 -2.86 -12.81 -1.62
CA GLY A 396 -3.68 -11.85 -0.90
C GLY A 396 -5.06 -12.40 -0.53
N PRO A 397 -5.86 -11.67 0.26
CA PRO A 397 -7.16 -12.14 0.77
C PRO A 397 -8.11 -12.69 -0.30
N GLY A 398 -7.87 -12.44 -1.58
CA GLY A 398 -8.63 -12.97 -2.72
C GLY A 398 -8.05 -14.25 -3.35
N GLY A 399 -6.79 -14.61 -3.11
CA GLY A 399 -6.13 -15.76 -3.76
C GLY A 399 -6.40 -17.11 -3.11
N LEU A 400 -6.72 -17.13 -1.83
CA LEU A 400 -7.05 -18.36 -1.10
C LEU A 400 -8.57 -18.58 -0.92
N SER A 401 -9.39 -17.62 -1.27
CA SER A 401 -10.85 -17.70 -1.22
C SER A 401 -11.48 -17.77 -2.61
N SER A 402 -11.19 -18.84 -3.36
CA SER A 402 -11.87 -19.12 -4.64
C SER A 402 -13.33 -19.53 -4.53
N SER A 403 -13.95 -19.34 -3.37
CA SER A 403 -15.40 -19.53 -3.18
C SER A 403 -16.16 -18.23 -2.90
N GLY A 404 -15.58 -17.09 -3.25
CA GLY A 404 -16.24 -15.79 -3.17
C GLY A 404 -17.33 -15.62 -4.24
N GLY A 405 -18.33 -16.49 -4.24
CA GLY A 405 -19.60 -16.16 -4.86
C GLY A 405 -20.08 -14.84 -4.27
N ARG A 406 -20.40 -13.86 -5.11
CA ARG A 406 -21.14 -12.64 -4.74
C ARG A 406 -22.17 -12.99 -3.68
N PRO A 407 -22.25 -12.26 -2.55
CA PRO A 407 -23.35 -12.50 -1.62
C PRO A 407 -24.64 -12.30 -2.41
N PRO A 408 -25.55 -13.29 -2.41
CA PRO A 408 -26.84 -13.09 -3.04
C PRO A 408 -27.50 -11.92 -2.32
N MET A 409 -27.77 -10.84 -3.05
CA MET A 409 -28.68 -9.83 -2.55
C MET A 409 -30.00 -10.54 -2.30
N LEU A 410 -30.36 -10.67 -1.02
CA LEU A 410 -31.67 -11.22 -0.63
C LEU A 410 -32.76 -10.17 -0.90
N ASP A 411 -33.02 -9.92 -2.16
CA ASP A 411 -34.26 -9.32 -2.59
C ASP A 411 -35.30 -10.44 -2.80
N GLN A 412 -35.74 -11.03 -1.71
CA GLN A 412 -36.90 -11.92 -1.69
C GLN A 412 -38.17 -11.14 -1.40
N GLN A 413 -38.52 -10.19 -2.24
CA GLN A 413 -39.90 -9.82 -2.42
C GLN A 413 -40.42 -10.47 -3.70
N ALA A 414 -41.63 -11.11 -3.60
CA ALA A 414 -42.28 -11.73 -4.73
C ALA A 414 -42.20 -10.80 -5.95
N ALA A 415 -41.58 -11.29 -7.02
CA ALA A 415 -41.39 -10.53 -8.24
C ALA A 415 -42.75 -10.01 -8.74
N ARG A 416 -43.03 -8.75 -8.47
CA ARG A 416 -44.09 -8.01 -9.08
C ARG A 416 -43.56 -7.26 -10.30
N ARG A 417 -44.37 -7.02 -11.28
CA ARG A 417 -43.97 -6.39 -12.54
C ARG A 417 -43.29 -5.03 -12.34
N TYR A 418 -43.71 -4.29 -11.32
CA TYR A 418 -43.16 -2.99 -10.97
C TYR A 418 -42.67 -2.98 -9.54
N SER A 419 -41.61 -2.23 -9.24
CA SER A 419 -41.15 -2.00 -7.87
C SER A 419 -40.74 -0.56 -7.63
N LEU A 420 -41.14 -0.03 -6.49
CA LEU A 420 -40.74 1.28 -5.99
C LEU A 420 -39.75 1.06 -4.82
N ASN A 421 -38.51 1.52 -4.98
CA ASN A 421 -37.48 1.35 -3.99
C ASN A 421 -37.13 2.69 -3.33
N PHE A 422 -37.26 2.75 -2.03
CA PHE A 422 -36.83 3.86 -1.19
C PHE A 422 -35.52 3.46 -0.53
N THR A 423 -34.51 4.33 -0.64
CA THR A 423 -33.21 4.11 -0.02
C THR A 423 -32.77 5.38 0.69
N ALA A 424 -32.37 5.24 1.96
CA ALA A 424 -31.65 6.26 2.70
C ALA A 424 -30.24 5.72 2.99
N MET A 425 -29.20 6.46 2.63
CA MET A 425 -27.81 6.09 2.86
C MET A 425 -27.14 7.16 3.70
N GLY A 426 -26.84 6.83 4.94
CA GLY A 426 -25.98 7.63 5.81
C GLY A 426 -24.53 7.22 5.63
N ARG A 427 -23.68 8.15 5.20
CA ARG A 427 -22.23 7.96 5.18
C ARG A 427 -21.61 8.63 6.39
N ASN A 428 -20.61 7.99 6.96
CA ASN A 428 -19.93 8.46 8.16
C ASN A 428 -20.95 8.86 9.26
N VAL A 429 -21.81 7.91 9.63
CA VAL A 429 -22.99 8.15 10.51
C VAL A 429 -22.60 8.79 11.82
N PHE A 430 -21.44 8.45 12.38
CA PHE A 430 -20.93 9.02 13.62
C PHE A 430 -20.23 10.36 13.45
N ASN A 431 -20.15 10.89 12.23
CA ASN A 431 -19.49 12.16 11.93
C ASN A 431 -18.03 12.21 12.41
N ASN A 432 -17.30 11.11 12.24
CA ASN A 432 -15.92 11.00 12.67
C ASN A 432 -14.99 11.60 11.62
N VAL A 433 -14.08 12.49 12.04
CA VAL A 433 -13.06 13.06 11.14
C VAL A 433 -11.86 12.11 11.08
N ASN A 434 -11.72 11.45 9.94
CA ASN A 434 -10.61 10.54 9.70
C ASN A 434 -9.44 11.31 9.07
N LEU A 435 -8.42 11.56 9.86
CA LEU A 435 -7.25 12.32 9.44
C LEU A 435 -6.17 11.41 8.84
N ALA A 436 -5.43 11.94 7.86
CA ALA A 436 -4.17 11.38 7.38
C ALA A 436 -3.08 11.46 8.48
N PRO A 437 -1.94 10.73 8.33
CA PRO A 437 -0.81 10.90 9.22
C PRO A 437 -0.38 12.37 9.34
N PRO A 438 0.07 12.82 10.53
CA PRO A 438 0.53 14.18 10.74
C PRO A 438 1.76 14.54 9.93
N VAL A 439 2.00 15.85 9.75
CA VAL A 439 3.25 16.37 9.22
C VAL A 439 4.38 16.01 10.20
N GLY A 440 5.39 15.31 9.70
CA GLY A 440 6.51 14.80 10.49
C GLY A 440 7.76 15.68 10.46
N VAL A 441 7.75 16.81 9.76
CA VAL A 441 8.90 17.72 9.66
C VAL A 441 8.93 18.63 10.90
N LEU A 442 9.96 18.48 11.75
CA LEU A 442 10.07 19.17 13.03
C LEU A 442 10.02 20.69 12.90
N GLN A 443 10.70 21.24 11.91
CA GLN A 443 10.75 22.69 11.68
C GLN A 443 9.50 23.26 11.02
N SER A 444 8.55 22.40 10.64
CA SER A 444 7.28 22.88 10.06
C SER A 444 6.37 23.45 11.16
N PRO A 445 5.71 24.61 10.94
CA PRO A 445 4.67 25.11 11.86
C PRO A 445 3.47 24.17 11.98
N LEU A 446 3.34 23.21 11.06
CA LEU A 446 2.30 22.18 11.07
C LEU A 446 2.78 20.86 11.71
N PHE A 447 3.97 20.81 12.32
CA PHE A 447 4.49 19.58 12.93
C PHE A 447 3.47 18.95 13.90
N GLY A 448 3.25 17.67 13.73
CA GLY A 448 2.32 16.92 14.57
C GLY A 448 0.83 17.20 14.31
N MET A 449 0.50 18.00 13.30
CA MET A 449 -0.86 18.28 12.84
C MET A 449 -1.11 17.59 11.49
N SER A 450 -2.28 17.00 11.33
CA SER A 450 -2.70 16.44 10.05
C SER A 450 -3.31 17.55 9.19
N ASN A 451 -2.78 17.71 7.98
CA ASN A 451 -3.23 18.71 7.00
C ASN A 451 -4.10 18.12 5.88
N ALA A 452 -4.44 16.84 5.98
CA ALA A 452 -5.24 16.13 5.00
C ALA A 452 -6.17 15.11 5.68
N LEU A 453 -7.18 14.66 4.93
CA LEU A 453 -8.05 13.55 5.32
C LEU A 453 -7.46 12.21 4.87
N ALA A 454 -7.78 11.16 5.61
CA ALA A 454 -7.45 9.79 5.22
C ALA A 454 -8.14 9.42 3.90
N GLY A 455 -7.41 8.68 3.07
CA GLY A 455 -7.91 8.21 1.77
C GLY A 455 -8.66 6.87 1.84
N GLY A 456 -9.00 6.32 0.68
CA GLY A 456 -9.60 4.99 0.55
C GLY A 456 -11.02 4.90 1.12
N PHE A 457 -11.28 3.89 1.93
CA PHE A 457 -12.61 3.68 2.53
C PHE A 457 -13.05 4.78 3.51
N PHE A 458 -12.12 5.62 3.95
CA PHE A 458 -12.37 6.74 4.87
C PHE A 458 -12.54 8.06 4.14
N SER A 459 -12.28 8.10 2.84
CA SER A 459 -12.53 9.27 2.01
C SER A 459 -14.01 9.36 1.68
N SER A 460 -14.79 9.83 2.62
CA SER A 460 -16.00 10.55 2.23
C SER A 460 -15.57 11.89 1.62
N PRO A 461 -16.17 12.40 0.54
CA PRO A 461 -15.80 13.68 -0.06
C PRO A 461 -15.86 14.87 0.90
N SER A 462 -16.45 14.67 2.06
CA SER A 462 -16.39 15.56 3.21
C SER A 462 -16.11 14.73 4.44
N SER A 463 -15.25 15.20 5.32
CA SER A 463 -15.08 14.63 6.66
C SER A 463 -16.37 14.60 7.47
N ASN A 464 -17.45 15.10 6.90
CA ASN A 464 -18.73 15.24 7.55
C ASN A 464 -19.66 14.08 7.20
N ARG A 465 -20.61 13.83 8.08
CA ARG A 465 -21.74 12.94 7.81
C ARG A 465 -22.55 13.48 6.61
N SER A 466 -22.89 12.59 5.69
CA SER A 466 -23.84 12.88 4.61
C SER A 466 -24.99 11.88 4.62
N ILE A 467 -26.18 12.34 4.24
CA ILE A 467 -27.37 11.51 4.10
C ILE A 467 -27.89 11.69 2.67
N ASP A 468 -27.90 10.60 1.92
CA ASP A 468 -28.43 10.55 0.56
C ASP A 468 -29.78 9.84 0.58
N LEU A 469 -30.79 10.46 -0.01
CA LEU A 469 -32.12 9.86 -0.19
C LEU A 469 -32.32 9.56 -1.68
N GLN A 470 -32.71 8.34 -1.97
CA GLN A 470 -32.96 7.88 -3.34
C GLN A 470 -34.30 7.19 -3.42
N VAL A 471 -35.09 7.53 -4.46
CA VAL A 471 -36.29 6.82 -4.87
C VAL A 471 -36.05 6.30 -6.27
N SER A 472 -36.27 5.02 -6.51
CA SER A 472 -36.15 4.42 -7.84
C SER A 472 -37.38 3.57 -8.15
N PHE A 473 -37.88 3.70 -9.37
CA PHE A 473 -38.94 2.88 -9.92
C PHE A 473 -38.40 1.95 -10.99
N ASN A 474 -38.64 0.65 -10.84
CA ASN A 474 -38.26 -0.37 -11.82
C ASN A 474 -39.53 -0.97 -12.45
N PHE A 475 -39.49 -1.17 -13.76
CA PHE A 475 -40.57 -1.67 -14.57
C PHE A 475 -40.13 -2.76 -15.54
#